data_519b7716a7fc2aaf192e2d747e177537
#
_entry.id   519b7716a7fc2aaf192e2d747e177537
#
_cell.length_a   1.000
_cell.length_b   1.000
_cell.length_c   1.000
_cell.angle_alpha   90.00
_cell.angle_beta   90.00
_cell.angle_gamma   90.00
#
_symmetry.space_group_name_H-M   'P 1'
#
loop_
_entity.id
_entity.type
_entity.pdbx_description
1 polymer ?
#
loop_
_entity_poly.entity_id
_entity_poly.type
_entity_poly.pdbx_seq_one_letter_code
_entity_poly.pdbx_strand_id
1 'polypeptide(L)'
;MRASLFPRLGALALATALAGCSAAAPSAAPTPAPTTAPTPAPTAAPTASPLPTAAPDPLPGPDAATSAAMAETLLARRGTATDLPLVGLVAEAEETDAGTTLLAYRVEDLLTPQPVPGETAALPVWQDTSWQPNGVPAIGLTEEEMRATADEAAETLGAEILSYETLTPHESIEALDLPGVTRDSVYGVQGKASGLRIKVWGDGELAVWFDAARPLPDGFAPPADEATGTALAAHWGEALAGLLGYAAPEALWYTTDADIYGAQTPTVLVYESAADPVESYLNRTLAPTALYFDESGALTGLRRESLRACEKLGDYPLLTADEARALLLAGEGFGGEAPAAEAIEAVELGYAGGAYKLPCYRFYVRDEAAPMPDPLTAGLTPYTVHLVLAIDTAYWGESTPIGPRYGEP
;
A
#
# COMPACT_ATOMS: atom_id res chain seq x y z
N MET A 1 -7.23 1.03 -15.15
CA MET A 1 -7.11 1.06 -13.68
C MET A 1 -6.03 0.07 -13.32
N ARG A 2 -4.85 0.52 -12.88
CA ARG A 2 -3.84 -0.39 -12.33
C ARG A 2 -4.04 -0.39 -10.83
N ALA A 3 -4.48 -1.50 -10.26
CA ALA A 3 -4.47 -1.68 -8.83
C ALA A 3 -3.02 -1.83 -8.38
N SER A 4 -2.60 -1.07 -7.37
CA SER A 4 -1.27 -1.14 -6.80
C SER A 4 -1.06 -2.49 -6.12
N LEU A 5 0.10 -3.08 -6.32
CA LEU A 5 0.53 -4.40 -5.83
C LEU A 5 0.91 -4.43 -4.35
N PHE A 6 0.79 -3.32 -3.68
CA PHE A 6 0.99 -3.25 -2.23
C PHE A 6 -0.36 -2.99 -1.56
N PRO A 7 -0.55 -3.41 -0.29
CA PRO A 7 -1.69 -2.93 0.47
C PRO A 7 -1.70 -1.42 0.29
N ARG A 8 -2.75 -0.90 -0.33
CA ARG A 8 -2.84 0.49 -0.73
C ARG A 8 -2.42 1.34 0.46
N LEU A 9 -1.25 1.95 0.33
CA LEU A 9 -0.98 3.18 1.04
C LEU A 9 -2.19 4.06 0.73
N GLY A 10 -3.13 4.18 1.66
CA GLY A 10 -4.42 4.81 1.42
C GLY A 10 -4.23 6.21 0.87
N ALA A 11 -4.17 6.32 -0.45
CA ALA A 11 -4.13 7.58 -1.15
C ALA A 11 -5.52 8.19 -1.10
N LEU A 12 -5.86 8.82 0.02
CA LEU A 12 -6.96 9.76 0.09
C LEU A 12 -6.54 11.01 -0.69
N ALA A 13 -6.82 11.01 -2.00
CA ALA A 13 -6.72 12.19 -2.83
C ALA A 13 -7.76 13.20 -2.38
N LEU A 14 -7.39 14.09 -1.48
CA LEU A 14 -8.19 15.23 -1.08
C LEU A 14 -8.12 16.27 -2.22
N ALA A 15 -9.12 16.24 -3.11
CA ALA A 15 -9.34 17.27 -4.11
C ALA A 15 -9.76 18.58 -3.41
N THR A 16 -8.81 19.45 -3.13
CA THR A 16 -9.09 20.83 -2.71
C THR A 16 -9.53 21.64 -3.92
N ALA A 17 -10.83 21.85 -4.04
CA ALA A 17 -11.42 22.84 -4.95
C ALA A 17 -10.97 24.26 -4.55
N LEU A 18 -10.08 24.86 -5.31
CA LEU A 18 -9.74 26.28 -5.22
C LEU A 18 -10.83 27.10 -5.93
N ALA A 19 -11.70 27.71 -5.16
CA ALA A 19 -12.63 28.74 -5.63
C ALA A 19 -11.84 29.98 -6.05
N GLY A 20 -12.02 30.40 -7.31
CA GLY A 20 -11.35 31.54 -7.88
C GLY A 20 -11.83 32.88 -7.33
N CYS A 21 -10.91 33.79 -7.12
CA CYS A 21 -11.17 35.21 -7.04
C CYS A 21 -10.79 35.89 -8.36
N SER A 22 -11.80 36.46 -9.00
CA SER A 22 -11.69 37.27 -10.18
C SER A 22 -10.99 38.58 -9.85
N ALA A 23 -9.92 38.95 -10.59
CA ALA A 23 -9.36 40.30 -10.60
C ALA A 23 -9.12 40.72 -12.01
N ALA A 24 -9.45 42.02 -12.27
CA ALA A 24 -9.62 42.69 -13.53
C ALA A 24 -8.37 42.72 -14.42
N ALA A 25 -8.62 42.70 -15.76
CA ALA A 25 -7.62 42.75 -16.80
C ALA A 25 -7.05 44.17 -16.98
N PRO A 26 -5.78 44.32 -17.30
CA PRO A 26 -5.24 45.47 -17.98
C PRO A 26 -5.04 45.22 -19.49
N SER A 27 -5.24 46.28 -20.21
CA SER A 27 -5.19 46.59 -21.64
C SER A 27 -4.08 45.92 -22.45
N ALA A 28 -4.45 45.55 -23.68
CA ALA A 28 -3.65 44.83 -24.66
C ALA A 28 -2.48 45.66 -25.22
N ALA A 29 -1.31 45.02 -25.37
CA ALA A 29 -0.21 45.42 -26.23
C ALA A 29 -0.20 44.56 -27.51
N PRO A 30 0.33 45.04 -28.64
CA PRO A 30 0.14 44.41 -29.95
C PRO A 30 0.93 43.09 -30.09
N THR A 31 0.25 42.14 -30.68
CA THR A 31 0.75 40.78 -30.96
C THR A 31 1.81 40.79 -32.06
N PRO A 32 2.99 40.17 -31.85
CA PRO A 32 3.91 39.86 -32.95
C PRO A 32 3.38 38.65 -33.76
N ALA A 33 3.69 38.65 -35.05
CA ALA A 33 3.25 37.62 -35.99
C ALA A 33 3.76 36.21 -35.62
N PRO A 34 3.00 35.15 -35.90
CA PRO A 34 3.39 33.80 -35.54
C PRO A 34 4.56 33.30 -36.38
N THR A 35 5.67 33.00 -35.73
CA THR A 35 6.76 32.21 -36.30
C THR A 35 6.33 30.76 -36.30
N THR A 36 6.23 30.12 -37.45
CA THR A 36 5.93 28.70 -37.60
C THR A 36 7.06 27.88 -36.98
N ALA A 37 6.79 27.25 -35.86
CA ALA A 37 7.65 26.23 -35.27
C ALA A 37 7.70 24.97 -36.17
N PRO A 38 8.86 24.31 -36.31
CA PRO A 38 8.95 23.07 -37.06
C PRO A 38 8.08 21.99 -36.38
N THR A 39 7.26 21.31 -37.17
CA THR A 39 6.46 20.17 -36.74
C THR A 39 7.41 19.08 -36.17
N PRO A 40 7.23 18.62 -34.93
CA PRO A 40 8.02 17.53 -34.40
C PRO A 40 7.79 16.28 -35.23
N ALA A 41 8.86 15.56 -35.53
CA ALA A 41 8.78 14.26 -36.20
C ALA A 41 7.93 13.26 -35.34
N PRO A 42 7.13 12.41 -35.97
CA PRO A 42 6.33 11.46 -35.22
C PRO A 42 7.25 10.55 -34.39
N THR A 43 7.08 10.59 -33.06
CA THR A 43 7.72 9.64 -32.16
C THR A 43 7.29 8.24 -32.56
N ALA A 44 8.25 7.36 -32.82
CA ALA A 44 7.95 5.95 -33.13
C ALA A 44 7.11 5.36 -32.01
N ALA A 45 5.98 4.75 -32.37
CA ALA A 45 5.15 4.03 -31.42
C ALA A 45 6.01 2.95 -30.73
N PRO A 46 5.84 2.73 -29.41
CA PRO A 46 6.55 1.65 -28.72
C PRO A 46 6.23 0.34 -29.42
N THR A 47 7.29 -0.39 -29.80
CA THR A 47 7.15 -1.72 -30.41
C THR A 47 6.49 -2.61 -29.36
N ALA A 48 5.29 -3.08 -29.66
CA ALA A 48 4.58 -4.00 -28.79
C ALA A 48 5.49 -5.23 -28.54
N SER A 49 5.73 -5.54 -27.27
CA SER A 49 6.37 -6.81 -26.88
C SER A 49 5.55 -7.97 -27.48
N PRO A 50 6.19 -9.02 -28.00
CA PRO A 50 5.47 -10.15 -28.56
C PRO A 50 4.58 -10.77 -27.47
N LEU A 51 3.30 -10.96 -27.79
CA LEU A 51 2.36 -11.68 -26.93
C LEU A 51 2.93 -13.07 -26.60
N PRO A 52 2.88 -13.49 -25.32
CA PRO A 52 3.18 -14.87 -24.97
C PRO A 52 2.16 -15.80 -25.65
N THR A 53 2.65 -16.81 -26.35
CA THR A 53 1.86 -17.67 -27.25
C THR A 53 1.28 -18.91 -26.54
N ALA A 54 1.54 -19.09 -25.24
CA ALA A 54 1.02 -20.19 -24.45
C ALA A 54 0.60 -19.68 -23.05
N ALA A 55 -0.50 -20.24 -22.52
CA ALA A 55 -0.82 -20.09 -21.11
C ALA A 55 0.29 -20.71 -20.27
N PRO A 56 0.71 -20.08 -19.16
CA PRO A 56 1.65 -20.70 -18.23
C PRO A 56 1.09 -22.01 -17.70
N ASP A 57 1.98 -22.95 -17.38
CA ASP A 57 1.57 -24.19 -16.72
C ASP A 57 0.97 -23.83 -15.35
N PRO A 58 -0.14 -24.49 -14.94
CA PRO A 58 -0.76 -24.22 -13.64
C PRO A 58 0.25 -24.49 -12.51
N LEU A 59 0.12 -23.74 -11.43
CA LEU A 59 0.99 -23.86 -10.25
C LEU A 59 0.95 -25.32 -9.74
N PRO A 60 2.09 -26.04 -9.68
CA PRO A 60 2.12 -27.39 -9.17
C PRO A 60 1.62 -27.44 -7.73
N GLY A 61 0.84 -28.43 -7.38
CA GLY A 61 0.32 -28.62 -6.03
C GLY A 61 -0.26 -30.03 -5.84
N PRO A 62 -0.69 -30.37 -4.62
CA PRO A 62 -1.31 -31.66 -4.33
C PRO A 62 -2.54 -31.93 -5.18
N ASP A 63 -2.82 -33.19 -5.45
CA ASP A 63 -4.07 -33.57 -6.11
C ASP A 63 -5.31 -33.23 -5.27
N ALA A 64 -6.48 -33.24 -5.88
CA ALA A 64 -7.72 -32.84 -5.23
C ALA A 64 -8.07 -33.65 -3.97
N ALA A 65 -7.77 -34.96 -3.96
CA ALA A 65 -8.06 -35.83 -2.82
C ALA A 65 -7.10 -35.51 -1.65
N THR A 66 -5.83 -35.30 -1.94
CA THR A 66 -4.80 -34.92 -0.97
C THR A 66 -5.13 -33.53 -0.40
N SER A 67 -5.49 -32.56 -1.23
CA SER A 67 -5.89 -31.22 -0.82
C SER A 67 -7.12 -31.25 0.10
N ALA A 68 -8.15 -32.03 -0.23
CA ALA A 68 -9.33 -32.16 0.61
C ALA A 68 -9.02 -32.76 1.99
N ALA A 69 -8.21 -33.83 2.05
CA ALA A 69 -7.80 -34.45 3.32
C ALA A 69 -6.94 -33.49 4.17
N MET A 70 -6.08 -32.70 3.53
CA MET A 70 -5.27 -31.68 4.17
C MET A 70 -6.15 -30.59 4.78
N ALA A 71 -7.09 -30.04 4.02
CA ALA A 71 -8.03 -29.03 4.50
C ALA A 71 -8.88 -29.55 5.69
N GLU A 72 -9.42 -30.78 5.60
CA GLU A 72 -10.16 -31.39 6.71
C GLU A 72 -9.31 -31.46 7.99
N THR A 73 -8.04 -31.89 7.88
CA THR A 73 -7.11 -31.97 9.01
C THR A 73 -6.84 -30.60 9.63
N LEU A 74 -6.63 -29.58 8.80
CA LEU A 74 -6.38 -28.21 9.24
C LEU A 74 -7.60 -27.62 9.95
N LEU A 75 -8.78 -27.80 9.37
CA LEU A 75 -10.03 -27.27 9.92
C LEU A 75 -10.45 -27.96 11.22
N ALA A 76 -10.11 -29.23 11.41
CA ALA A 76 -10.39 -29.95 12.66
C ALA A 76 -9.67 -29.33 13.87
N ARG A 77 -8.59 -28.59 13.69
CA ARG A 77 -7.85 -27.92 14.78
C ARG A 77 -8.11 -26.40 14.86
N ARG A 78 -9.02 -25.87 14.04
CA ARG A 78 -9.32 -24.44 14.02
C ARG A 78 -9.69 -23.89 15.40
N GLY A 79 -9.03 -22.81 15.83
CA GLY A 79 -9.33 -22.14 17.08
C GLY A 79 -9.00 -22.91 18.35
N THR A 80 -8.14 -23.92 18.28
CA THR A 80 -7.80 -24.75 19.45
C THR A 80 -6.57 -24.32 20.22
N ALA A 81 -5.79 -23.36 19.67
CA ALA A 81 -4.60 -22.82 20.34
C ALA A 81 -4.99 -21.99 21.58
N THR A 82 -4.13 -22.03 22.60
CA THR A 82 -4.37 -21.36 23.91
C THR A 82 -3.16 -20.57 24.40
N ASP A 83 -2.06 -20.61 23.68
CA ASP A 83 -0.78 -19.98 24.04
C ASP A 83 -0.62 -18.56 23.45
N LEU A 84 -1.31 -18.27 22.33
CA LEU A 84 -1.44 -16.95 21.75
C LEU A 84 -2.92 -16.62 21.50
N PRO A 85 -3.29 -15.33 21.35
CA PRO A 85 -4.65 -14.94 20.99
C PRO A 85 -5.12 -15.56 19.66
N LEU A 86 -6.42 -15.87 19.58
CA LEU A 86 -7.03 -16.20 18.29
C LEU A 86 -7.20 -14.90 17.49
N VAL A 87 -6.83 -14.95 16.20
CA VAL A 87 -6.90 -13.81 15.30
C VAL A 87 -7.61 -14.17 14.00
N GLY A 88 -8.29 -13.20 13.40
CA GLY A 88 -9.01 -13.34 12.15
C GLY A 88 -8.88 -12.09 11.29
N LEU A 89 -9.20 -12.22 10.02
CA LEU A 89 -9.21 -11.07 9.12
C LEU A 89 -10.40 -10.16 9.47
N VAL A 90 -10.10 -8.96 9.98
CA VAL A 90 -11.06 -7.89 10.25
C VAL A 90 -10.57 -6.66 9.50
N ALA A 91 -11.08 -6.47 8.29
CA ALA A 91 -10.57 -5.47 7.37
C ALA A 91 -11.64 -5.05 6.37
N GLU A 92 -11.50 -3.85 5.82
CA GLU A 92 -12.28 -3.42 4.67
C GLU A 92 -11.74 -4.12 3.40
N ALA A 93 -12.62 -4.34 2.42
CA ALA A 93 -12.24 -5.03 1.18
C ALA A 93 -11.06 -4.34 0.47
N GLU A 94 -11.00 -3.02 0.53
CA GLU A 94 -9.92 -2.21 -0.06
C GLU A 94 -8.56 -2.38 0.62
N GLU A 95 -8.54 -2.78 1.90
CA GLU A 95 -7.31 -2.97 2.67
C GLU A 95 -6.64 -4.32 2.40
N THR A 96 -7.36 -5.25 1.78
CA THR A 96 -6.90 -6.62 1.58
C THR A 96 -6.63 -6.98 0.13
N ASP A 97 -7.10 -6.19 -0.83
CA ASP A 97 -7.17 -6.53 -2.26
C ASP A 97 -7.98 -7.81 -2.58
N ALA A 98 -8.61 -8.45 -1.58
CA ALA A 98 -9.39 -9.66 -1.78
C ALA A 98 -10.59 -9.43 -2.70
N GLY A 99 -10.71 -10.23 -3.75
CA GLY A 99 -11.74 -10.07 -4.78
C GLY A 99 -11.47 -8.96 -5.80
N THR A 100 -10.34 -8.25 -5.69
CA THR A 100 -9.95 -7.25 -6.69
C THR A 100 -9.45 -7.95 -7.96
N THR A 101 -9.88 -7.44 -9.11
CA THR A 101 -9.36 -7.88 -10.41
C THR A 101 -8.18 -7.01 -10.81
N LEU A 102 -7.02 -7.63 -10.97
CA LEU A 102 -5.79 -7.02 -11.45
C LEU A 102 -5.57 -7.38 -12.92
N LEU A 103 -4.99 -6.47 -13.69
CA LEU A 103 -4.68 -6.68 -15.09
C LEU A 103 -3.15 -6.70 -15.28
N ALA A 104 -2.62 -7.78 -15.84
CA ALA A 104 -1.20 -7.91 -16.13
C ALA A 104 -0.95 -8.66 -17.44
N TYR A 105 0.21 -8.46 -18.06
CA TYR A 105 0.61 -9.28 -19.22
C TYR A 105 0.95 -10.70 -18.78
N ARG A 106 1.52 -10.86 -17.59
CA ARG A 106 1.89 -12.15 -16.99
C ARG A 106 1.69 -12.07 -15.48
N VAL A 107 1.43 -13.20 -14.86
CA VAL A 107 1.23 -13.27 -13.40
C VAL A 107 2.48 -12.81 -12.63
N GLU A 108 3.69 -13.03 -13.17
CA GLU A 108 4.93 -12.60 -12.54
C GLU A 108 5.03 -11.06 -12.39
N ASP A 109 4.33 -10.32 -13.27
CA ASP A 109 4.29 -8.86 -13.20
C ASP A 109 3.47 -8.37 -11.98
N LEU A 110 2.74 -9.27 -11.32
CA LEU A 110 1.94 -9.00 -10.11
C LEU A 110 2.68 -9.38 -8.82
N LEU A 111 3.71 -10.20 -8.90
CA LEU A 111 4.43 -10.69 -7.72
C LEU A 111 5.34 -9.62 -7.13
N THR A 112 5.47 -9.64 -5.81
CA THR A 112 6.39 -8.76 -5.10
C THR A 112 7.83 -9.10 -5.47
N PRO A 113 8.66 -8.11 -5.88
CA PRO A 113 10.04 -8.37 -6.30
C PRO A 113 10.93 -8.98 -5.21
N GLN A 114 10.56 -8.80 -3.96
CA GLN A 114 11.31 -9.27 -2.80
C GLN A 114 10.35 -9.98 -1.83
N PRO A 115 10.09 -11.27 -2.03
CA PRO A 115 9.19 -12.06 -1.18
C PRO A 115 9.74 -12.22 0.25
N VAL A 116 8.92 -12.81 1.13
CA VAL A 116 9.35 -13.25 2.46
C VAL A 116 10.58 -14.14 2.33
N PRO A 117 11.66 -13.90 3.10
CA PRO A 117 12.88 -14.67 2.99
C PRO A 117 12.73 -16.13 3.38
N GLY A 118 13.21 -17.03 2.54
CA GLY A 118 13.53 -18.41 2.85
C GLY A 118 12.43 -19.27 3.49
N GLU A 119 12.86 -20.23 4.32
CA GLU A 119 11.98 -21.12 5.09
C GLU A 119 11.56 -20.45 6.40
N THR A 120 10.74 -19.37 6.31
CA THR A 120 10.21 -18.70 7.50
C THR A 120 9.10 -19.54 8.12
N ALA A 121 9.36 -20.09 9.32
CA ALA A 121 8.43 -20.96 10.01
C ALA A 121 7.36 -20.22 10.83
N ALA A 122 7.60 -18.98 11.19
CA ALA A 122 6.68 -18.15 11.95
C ALA A 122 6.84 -16.68 11.55
N LEU A 123 5.75 -15.91 11.61
CA LEU A 123 5.76 -14.47 11.41
C LEU A 123 4.97 -13.76 12.52
N PRO A 124 5.36 -12.53 12.88
CA PRO A 124 4.63 -11.77 13.88
C PRO A 124 3.26 -11.31 13.38
N VAL A 125 2.32 -11.23 14.32
CA VAL A 125 1.02 -10.61 14.12
C VAL A 125 0.92 -9.41 15.05
N TRP A 126 0.40 -8.30 14.52
CA TRP A 126 0.11 -7.10 15.31
C TRP A 126 -1.38 -6.80 15.28
N GLN A 127 -1.89 -6.34 16.41
CA GLN A 127 -3.19 -5.68 16.51
C GLN A 127 -2.99 -4.19 16.30
N ASP A 128 -3.68 -3.63 15.32
CA ASP A 128 -3.74 -2.18 15.12
C ASP A 128 -4.81 -1.60 16.05
N THR A 129 -4.37 -0.97 17.15
CA THR A 129 -5.28 -0.42 18.17
C THR A 129 -5.92 0.89 17.73
N SER A 130 -5.45 1.49 16.65
CA SER A 130 -5.99 2.72 16.06
C SER A 130 -7.04 2.46 14.99
N TRP A 131 -7.07 1.23 14.45
CA TRP A 131 -7.93 0.90 13.31
C TRP A 131 -9.42 1.09 13.64
N GLN A 132 -10.15 1.67 12.69
CA GLN A 132 -11.58 1.90 12.78
C GLN A 132 -12.26 1.39 11.51
N PRO A 133 -13.45 0.78 11.60
CA PRO A 133 -14.19 0.31 10.43
C PRO A 133 -14.89 1.46 9.68
N ASN A 134 -15.42 1.14 8.49
CA ASN A 134 -16.27 2.02 7.68
C ASN A 134 -15.60 3.33 7.22
N GLY A 135 -14.31 3.27 6.93
CA GLY A 135 -13.53 4.42 6.45
C GLY A 135 -13.34 5.52 7.49
N VAL A 136 -13.58 5.22 8.74
CA VAL A 136 -13.28 6.15 9.84
C VAL A 136 -11.77 6.28 9.98
N PRO A 137 -11.24 7.51 10.09
CA PRO A 137 -9.81 7.70 10.28
C PRO A 137 -9.30 7.01 11.56
N ALA A 138 -8.05 6.54 11.53
CA ALA A 138 -7.39 5.91 12.66
C ALA A 138 -7.35 6.82 13.90
N ILE A 139 -7.74 6.31 15.06
CA ILE A 139 -7.74 7.01 16.34
C ILE A 139 -6.91 6.21 17.33
N GLY A 140 -5.69 6.66 17.60
CA GLY A 140 -4.76 5.93 18.48
C GLY A 140 -3.89 6.89 19.28
N LEU A 141 -2.90 7.53 18.66
CA LEU A 141 -2.06 8.51 19.34
C LEU A 141 -2.86 9.71 19.81
N THR A 142 -2.49 10.24 20.98
CA THR A 142 -3.06 11.49 21.49
C THR A 142 -2.61 12.69 20.64
N GLU A 143 -3.36 13.79 20.71
CA GLU A 143 -2.97 15.05 20.04
C GLU A 143 -1.58 15.52 20.47
N GLU A 144 -1.26 15.38 21.77
CA GLU A 144 0.05 15.75 22.31
C GLU A 144 1.18 14.92 21.71
N GLU A 145 1.01 13.60 21.57
CA GLU A 145 2.00 12.70 20.95
C GLU A 145 2.17 12.99 19.45
N MET A 146 1.07 13.28 18.76
CA MET A 146 1.13 13.66 17.34
C MET A 146 1.83 15.00 17.13
N ARG A 147 1.57 16.00 17.99
CA ARG A 147 2.28 17.29 17.96
C ARG A 147 3.75 17.13 18.28
N ALA A 148 4.11 16.35 19.29
CA ALA A 148 5.50 16.06 19.62
C ALA A 148 6.26 15.40 18.44
N THR A 149 5.61 14.47 17.73
CA THR A 149 6.17 13.85 16.52
C THR A 149 6.37 14.88 15.39
N ALA A 150 5.42 15.81 15.21
CA ALA A 150 5.55 16.86 14.21
C ALA A 150 6.65 17.88 14.56
N ASP A 151 6.79 18.23 15.84
CA ASP A 151 7.87 19.12 16.33
C ASP A 151 9.25 18.51 16.12
N GLU A 152 9.43 17.24 16.48
CA GLU A 152 10.67 16.49 16.25
C GLU A 152 11.04 16.42 14.75
N ALA A 153 10.05 16.17 13.90
CA ALA A 153 10.25 16.16 12.45
C ALA A 153 10.65 17.54 11.91
N ALA A 154 10.01 18.61 12.40
CA ALA A 154 10.34 19.97 12.02
C ALA A 154 11.77 20.35 12.46
N GLU A 155 12.11 20.07 13.72
CA GLU A 155 13.45 20.32 14.26
C GLU A 155 14.54 19.62 13.45
N THR A 156 14.33 18.32 13.14
CA THR A 156 15.26 17.53 12.33
C THR A 156 15.45 18.11 10.93
N LEU A 157 14.40 18.70 10.35
CA LEU A 157 14.44 19.37 9.04
C LEU A 157 14.92 20.82 9.11
N GLY A 158 15.25 21.33 10.31
CA GLY A 158 15.67 22.70 10.53
C GLY A 158 14.56 23.74 10.29
N ALA A 159 13.30 23.35 10.52
CA ALA A 159 12.12 24.18 10.33
C ALA A 159 11.46 24.49 11.70
N GLU A 160 10.74 25.61 11.75
CA GLU A 160 9.96 26.02 12.93
C GLU A 160 8.46 25.86 12.63
N ILE A 161 7.72 25.19 13.52
CA ILE A 161 6.27 25.10 13.41
C ILE A 161 5.65 26.47 13.73
N LEU A 162 4.89 26.99 12.80
CA LEU A 162 4.23 28.30 12.89
C LEU A 162 2.80 28.20 13.44
N SER A 163 2.12 27.11 13.14
CA SER A 163 0.75 26.84 13.60
C SER A 163 0.41 25.37 13.47
N TYR A 164 -0.59 24.95 14.24
CA TYR A 164 -1.20 23.63 14.18
C TYR A 164 -2.66 23.72 13.77
N GLU A 165 -3.10 22.71 13.04
CA GLU A 165 -4.50 22.39 12.77
C GLU A 165 -4.77 20.99 13.31
N THR A 166 -5.81 20.84 14.13
CA THR A 166 -6.25 19.55 14.65
C THR A 166 -7.34 19.00 13.75
N LEU A 167 -7.19 17.76 13.32
CA LEU A 167 -8.12 17.07 12.41
C LEU A 167 -9.08 16.23 13.26
N THR A 168 -10.37 16.53 13.13
CA THR A 168 -11.46 15.82 13.84
C THR A 168 -12.43 15.20 12.81
N PRO A 169 -13.19 14.15 13.19
CA PRO A 169 -14.16 13.54 12.30
C PRO A 169 -15.18 14.52 11.75
N HIS A 170 -15.58 14.33 10.50
CA HIS A 170 -16.66 15.11 9.92
C HIS A 170 -18.02 14.71 10.53
N GLU A 171 -19.01 15.62 10.53
CA GLU A 171 -20.37 15.39 11.09
C GLU A 171 -21.07 14.14 10.52
N SER A 172 -20.75 13.74 9.28
CA SER A 172 -21.29 12.51 8.66
C SER A 172 -20.81 11.23 9.34
N ILE A 173 -19.62 11.24 9.95
CA ILE A 173 -19.05 10.08 10.66
C ILE A 173 -19.73 9.88 12.01
N GLU A 174 -20.16 10.97 12.67
CA GLU A 174 -20.90 10.90 13.94
C GLU A 174 -22.25 10.18 13.81
N ALA A 175 -22.85 10.21 12.62
CA ALA A 175 -24.11 9.52 12.35
C ALA A 175 -23.98 8.00 12.33
N LEU A 176 -22.75 7.47 12.28
CA LEU A 176 -22.48 6.02 12.25
C LEU A 176 -22.51 5.35 13.62
N ASP A 177 -22.66 6.13 14.73
CA ASP A 177 -22.74 5.61 16.12
C ASP A 177 -21.61 4.61 16.44
N LEU A 178 -20.38 4.97 16.08
CA LEU A 178 -19.21 4.11 16.23
C LEU A 178 -18.70 4.15 17.69
N PRO A 179 -18.49 3.00 18.34
CA PRO A 179 -17.97 2.95 19.70
C PRO A 179 -16.62 3.65 19.84
N GLY A 180 -16.53 4.63 20.75
CA GLY A 180 -15.29 5.34 21.05
C GLY A 180 -14.97 6.51 20.11
N VAL A 181 -15.71 6.71 19.03
CA VAL A 181 -15.56 7.87 18.14
C VAL A 181 -16.55 8.95 18.51
N THR A 182 -16.05 10.15 18.76
CA THR A 182 -16.86 11.33 19.12
C THR A 182 -16.43 12.51 18.25
N ARG A 183 -17.22 13.59 18.26
CA ARG A 183 -16.88 14.85 17.58
C ARG A 183 -15.51 15.40 17.98
N ASP A 184 -15.11 15.17 19.22
CA ASP A 184 -13.85 15.66 19.79
C ASP A 184 -12.69 14.67 19.60
N SER A 185 -12.93 13.51 18.96
CA SER A 185 -11.88 12.54 18.64
C SER A 185 -10.92 13.15 17.65
N VAL A 186 -9.64 13.13 17.97
CA VAL A 186 -8.57 13.65 17.10
C VAL A 186 -7.95 12.48 16.34
N TYR A 187 -8.03 12.53 15.02
CA TYR A 187 -7.42 11.51 14.18
C TYR A 187 -6.13 11.97 13.49
N GLY A 188 -5.77 13.24 13.63
CA GLY A 188 -4.53 13.76 13.07
C GLY A 188 -4.24 15.18 13.50
N VAL A 189 -2.98 15.57 13.31
CA VAL A 189 -2.48 16.92 13.52
C VAL A 189 -1.72 17.35 12.27
N GLN A 190 -1.98 18.55 11.78
CA GLN A 190 -1.23 19.15 10.68
C GLN A 190 -0.49 20.39 11.20
N GLY A 191 0.86 20.32 11.18
CA GLY A 191 1.73 21.45 11.47
C GLY A 191 2.10 22.19 10.17
N LYS A 192 1.89 23.50 10.14
CA LYS A 192 2.46 24.37 9.12
C LYS A 192 3.77 24.92 9.65
N ALA A 193 4.86 24.59 8.97
CA ALA A 193 6.19 25.06 9.31
C ALA A 193 6.75 26.02 8.25
N SER A 194 7.92 26.59 8.50
CA SER A 194 8.60 27.45 7.53
C SER A 194 9.10 26.63 6.33
N GLY A 195 8.41 26.72 5.19
CA GLY A 195 8.77 26.05 3.94
C GLY A 195 8.32 24.60 3.81
N LEU A 196 7.50 24.08 4.75
CA LEU A 196 6.96 22.73 4.67
C LEU A 196 5.68 22.57 5.51
N ARG A 197 4.96 21.48 5.24
CA ARG A 197 3.81 21.01 6.03
C ARG A 197 4.10 19.61 6.54
N ILE A 198 3.76 19.38 7.79
CA ILE A 198 3.90 18.08 8.44
C ILE A 198 2.53 17.61 8.88
N LYS A 199 2.18 16.38 8.58
CA LYS A 199 0.96 15.77 9.09
C LYS A 199 1.30 14.48 9.81
N VAL A 200 0.70 14.28 10.97
CA VAL A 200 0.80 13.06 11.77
C VAL A 200 -0.61 12.55 12.01
N TRP A 201 -0.84 11.27 11.74
CA TRP A 201 -2.13 10.62 11.98
C TRP A 201 -2.15 9.82 13.28
N GLY A 202 -3.34 9.40 13.68
CA GLY A 202 -3.56 8.67 14.93
C GLY A 202 -2.87 7.30 15.00
N ASP A 203 -2.58 6.67 13.86
CA ASP A 203 -1.77 5.45 13.76
C ASP A 203 -0.26 5.70 13.89
N GLY A 204 0.16 6.96 13.91
CA GLY A 204 1.56 7.37 13.95
C GLY A 204 2.20 7.54 12.58
N GLU A 205 1.44 7.43 11.50
CA GLU A 205 1.92 7.76 10.16
C GLU A 205 2.35 9.23 10.11
N LEU A 206 3.45 9.51 9.41
CA LEU A 206 4.02 10.84 9.23
C LEU A 206 4.12 11.18 7.74
N ALA A 207 3.57 12.31 7.33
CA ALA A 207 3.85 12.88 6.01
C ALA A 207 4.47 14.27 6.11
N VAL A 208 5.43 14.53 5.23
CA VAL A 208 6.08 15.83 5.06
C VAL A 208 5.95 16.26 3.60
N TRP A 209 5.48 17.48 3.39
CA TRP A 209 5.35 18.10 2.07
C TRP A 209 6.17 19.38 2.04
N PHE A 210 7.08 19.51 1.09
CA PHE A 210 7.90 20.70 0.92
C PHE A 210 7.16 21.75 0.08
N ASP A 211 7.05 22.99 0.58
CA ASP A 211 6.42 24.10 -0.18
C ASP A 211 7.21 24.43 -1.45
N ALA A 212 8.54 24.27 -1.40
CA ALA A 212 9.42 24.26 -2.56
C ALA A 212 10.13 22.88 -2.59
N ALA A 213 9.94 22.14 -3.68
CA ALA A 213 10.59 20.84 -3.84
C ALA A 213 12.11 20.95 -3.64
N ARG A 214 12.69 19.98 -2.96
CA ARG A 214 14.14 19.89 -2.79
C ARG A 214 14.77 19.48 -4.12
N PRO A 215 15.73 20.26 -4.65
CA PRO A 215 16.25 20.01 -5.99
C PRO A 215 16.91 18.63 -6.09
N LEU A 216 16.88 18.08 -7.32
CA LEU A 216 17.62 16.88 -7.66
C LEU A 216 19.11 17.07 -7.28
N PRO A 217 19.71 16.15 -6.48
CA PRO A 217 21.11 16.29 -6.09
C PRO A 217 22.07 16.22 -7.28
N ASP A 218 23.20 16.89 -7.18
CA ASP A 218 24.22 16.86 -8.23
C ASP A 218 24.70 15.44 -8.52
N GLY A 219 24.73 15.07 -9.80
CA GLY A 219 25.19 13.76 -10.24
C GLY A 219 24.10 12.67 -10.27
N PHE A 220 22.88 12.97 -9.85
CA PHE A 220 21.73 12.07 -9.98
C PHE A 220 20.90 12.38 -11.22
N ALA A 221 20.14 11.37 -11.68
CA ALA A 221 19.15 11.51 -12.72
C ALA A 221 17.73 11.43 -12.11
N PRO A 222 16.70 12.03 -12.76
CA PRO A 222 15.31 11.79 -12.38
C PRO A 222 14.98 10.29 -12.34
N PRO A 223 14.06 9.84 -11.47
CA PRO A 223 13.72 8.42 -11.31
C PRO A 223 12.88 7.93 -12.50
N ALA A 224 13.57 7.52 -13.58
CA ALA A 224 12.94 7.04 -14.81
C ALA A 224 12.87 5.50 -14.87
N ASP A 225 13.67 4.81 -14.10
CA ASP A 225 13.76 3.35 -14.01
C ASP A 225 14.25 2.90 -12.63
N GLU A 226 14.26 1.60 -12.40
CA GLU A 226 14.67 1.02 -11.11
C GLU A 226 16.07 1.47 -10.67
N ALA A 227 17.03 1.53 -11.58
CA ALA A 227 18.41 1.88 -11.24
C ALA A 227 18.53 3.34 -10.79
N THR A 228 17.92 4.27 -11.54
CA THR A 228 17.95 5.71 -11.23
C THR A 228 17.09 6.01 -10.00
N GLY A 229 15.90 5.38 -9.88
CA GLY A 229 15.00 5.55 -8.75
C GLY A 229 15.61 5.04 -7.44
N THR A 230 16.16 3.83 -7.43
CA THR A 230 16.81 3.24 -6.25
C THR A 230 18.02 4.06 -5.81
N ALA A 231 18.86 4.51 -6.75
CA ALA A 231 20.02 5.35 -6.42
C ALA A 231 19.62 6.68 -5.77
N LEU A 232 18.58 7.34 -6.32
CA LEU A 232 18.06 8.60 -5.78
C LEU A 232 17.42 8.39 -4.41
N ALA A 233 16.67 7.29 -4.22
CA ALA A 233 16.05 6.95 -2.94
C ALA A 233 17.09 6.64 -1.86
N ALA A 234 18.16 5.92 -2.20
CA ALA A 234 19.25 5.65 -1.26
C ALA A 234 19.90 6.94 -0.78
N HIS A 235 20.17 7.89 -1.69
CA HIS A 235 20.70 9.21 -1.32
C HIS A 235 19.77 9.95 -0.34
N TRP A 236 18.48 10.02 -0.63
CA TRP A 236 17.52 10.70 0.24
C TRP A 236 17.29 9.93 1.54
N GLY A 237 17.33 8.59 1.51
CA GLY A 237 17.28 7.75 2.71
C GLY A 237 18.39 8.08 3.69
N GLU A 238 19.61 8.21 3.21
CA GLU A 238 20.77 8.63 4.03
C GLU A 238 20.63 10.09 4.49
N ALA A 239 20.25 11.01 3.61
CA ALA A 239 20.10 12.42 3.94
C ALA A 239 18.98 12.70 4.97
N LEU A 240 17.95 11.87 4.99
CA LEU A 240 16.79 11.96 5.88
C LEU A 240 16.82 10.93 7.02
N ALA A 241 17.89 10.16 7.18
CA ALA A 241 17.98 9.07 8.15
C ALA A 241 17.61 9.50 9.58
N GLY A 242 18.00 10.70 9.99
CA GLY A 242 17.62 11.27 11.29
C GLY A 242 16.12 11.48 11.45
N LEU A 243 15.43 11.97 10.40
CA LEU A 243 13.97 12.14 10.38
C LEU A 243 13.25 10.79 10.36
N LEU A 244 13.78 9.84 9.61
CA LEU A 244 13.20 8.51 9.44
C LEU A 244 13.46 7.60 10.65
N GLY A 245 14.45 7.91 11.47
CA GLY A 245 14.91 7.07 12.57
C GLY A 245 15.64 5.81 12.07
N TYR A 246 16.19 5.83 10.85
CA TYR A 246 16.88 4.72 10.24
C TYR A 246 18.39 4.77 10.51
N ALA A 247 18.97 3.64 10.91
CA ALA A 247 20.41 3.48 11.10
C ALA A 247 21.09 2.94 9.82
N ALA A 248 20.37 2.13 9.07
CA ALA A 248 20.83 1.51 7.83
C ALA A 248 19.73 1.56 6.76
N PRO A 249 19.46 2.76 6.18
CA PRO A 249 18.40 2.89 5.16
C PRO A 249 18.77 2.13 3.88
N GLU A 250 17.83 1.34 3.38
CA GLU A 250 17.87 0.73 2.05
C GLU A 250 16.71 1.22 1.20
N ALA A 251 16.90 1.21 -0.13
CA ALA A 251 15.94 1.69 -1.09
C ALA A 251 15.39 0.55 -1.95
N LEU A 252 14.10 0.65 -2.30
CA LEU A 252 13.41 -0.25 -3.21
C LEU A 252 12.69 0.58 -4.27
N TRP A 253 12.82 0.16 -5.52
CA TRP A 253 12.01 0.70 -6.60
C TRP A 253 10.55 0.32 -6.40
N TYR A 254 9.70 1.33 -6.49
CA TYR A 254 8.25 1.17 -6.46
C TYR A 254 7.66 1.74 -7.75
N THR A 255 6.79 0.98 -8.40
CA THR A 255 6.12 1.46 -9.61
C THR A 255 5.23 2.64 -9.26
N THR A 256 5.30 3.66 -10.08
CA THR A 256 4.53 4.88 -9.93
C THR A 256 3.03 4.61 -10.00
N ASP A 257 2.28 5.11 -9.02
CA ASP A 257 0.83 5.16 -9.11
C ASP A 257 0.43 6.15 -10.21
N ALA A 258 -0.51 5.73 -11.04
CA ALA A 258 -1.14 6.66 -11.97
C ALA A 258 -2.33 7.33 -11.27
N ASP A 259 -2.46 8.64 -11.40
CA ASP A 259 -3.68 9.34 -11.00
C ASP A 259 -4.85 8.96 -11.93
N ILE A 260 -6.05 9.45 -11.61
CA ILE A 260 -7.26 9.20 -12.41
C ILE A 260 -7.16 9.70 -13.87
N TYR A 261 -6.18 10.53 -14.19
CA TYR A 261 -5.88 11.06 -15.53
C TYR A 261 -4.74 10.31 -16.22
N GLY A 262 -4.15 9.30 -15.55
CA GLY A 262 -3.04 8.51 -16.07
C GLY A 262 -1.66 9.15 -15.90
N ALA A 263 -1.56 10.28 -15.20
CA ALA A 263 -0.27 10.87 -14.85
C ALA A 263 0.41 10.01 -13.78
N GLN A 264 1.66 9.64 -14.01
CA GLN A 264 2.45 8.83 -13.08
C GLN A 264 3.29 9.72 -12.20
N THR A 265 3.19 9.54 -10.88
CA THR A 265 4.06 10.20 -9.90
C THR A 265 5.19 9.24 -9.51
N PRO A 266 6.45 9.55 -9.80
CA PRO A 266 7.56 8.70 -9.36
C PRO A 266 7.57 8.56 -7.85
N THR A 267 7.49 7.32 -7.37
CA THR A 267 7.53 6.97 -5.94
C THR A 267 8.55 5.86 -5.76
N VAL A 268 9.39 5.98 -4.75
CA VAL A 268 10.31 4.94 -4.34
C VAL A 268 10.22 4.75 -2.84
N LEU A 269 10.48 3.55 -2.36
CA LEU A 269 10.45 3.23 -0.95
C LEU A 269 11.86 3.28 -0.35
N VAL A 270 11.94 3.73 0.89
CA VAL A 270 13.10 3.57 1.76
C VAL A 270 12.64 2.87 3.04
N TYR A 271 13.45 1.98 3.57
CA TYR A 271 13.14 1.25 4.78
C TYR A 271 14.40 1.02 5.61
N GLU A 272 14.25 0.71 6.90
CA GLU A 272 15.35 0.29 7.76
C GLU A 272 15.75 -1.14 7.41
N SER A 273 17.00 -1.33 7.00
CA SER A 273 17.57 -2.65 6.77
C SER A 273 18.04 -3.25 8.09
N ALA A 274 17.87 -4.55 8.26
CA ALA A 274 18.30 -5.31 9.42
C ALA A 274 19.21 -6.47 9.03
N ALA A 275 20.04 -6.93 10.00
CA ALA A 275 20.89 -8.09 9.79
C ALA A 275 20.08 -9.39 9.62
N ASP A 276 18.91 -9.45 10.24
CA ASP A 276 17.94 -10.53 10.02
C ASP A 276 17.11 -10.21 8.76
N PRO A 277 17.14 -11.06 7.72
CA PRO A 277 16.37 -10.85 6.51
C PRO A 277 14.85 -10.76 6.73
N VAL A 278 14.31 -11.47 7.73
CA VAL A 278 12.88 -11.41 8.08
C VAL A 278 12.54 -10.04 8.68
N GLU A 279 13.36 -9.53 9.59
CA GLU A 279 13.19 -8.20 10.15
C GLU A 279 13.29 -7.12 9.06
N SER A 280 14.25 -7.23 8.16
CA SER A 280 14.39 -6.33 7.01
C SER A 280 13.14 -6.37 6.10
N TYR A 281 12.60 -7.57 5.84
CA TYR A 281 11.34 -7.75 5.12
C TYR A 281 10.17 -7.06 5.83
N LEU A 282 10.06 -7.23 7.15
CA LEU A 282 8.99 -6.64 7.94
C LEU A 282 9.04 -5.11 7.93
N ASN A 283 10.22 -4.53 8.11
CA ASN A 283 10.44 -3.08 8.05
C ASN A 283 10.01 -2.50 6.70
N ARG A 284 10.38 -3.18 5.61
CA ARG A 284 9.99 -2.78 4.26
C ARG A 284 8.48 -2.90 4.02
N THR A 285 7.84 -3.92 4.58
CA THR A 285 6.43 -4.23 4.30
C THR A 285 5.47 -3.46 5.19
N LEU A 286 5.84 -3.20 6.45
CA LEU A 286 4.93 -2.69 7.46
C LEU A 286 5.23 -1.25 7.91
N ALA A 287 6.44 -0.77 7.68
CA ALA A 287 6.86 0.57 8.08
C ALA A 287 7.79 1.26 7.05
N PRO A 288 7.52 1.16 5.75
CA PRO A 288 8.32 1.84 4.75
C PRO A 288 8.10 3.34 4.77
N THR A 289 9.02 4.06 4.14
CA THR A 289 8.86 5.46 3.77
C THR A 289 8.77 5.60 2.26
N ALA A 290 7.66 6.11 1.75
CA ALA A 290 7.53 6.50 0.36
C ALA A 290 8.14 7.90 0.14
N LEU A 291 8.95 8.06 -0.90
CA LEU A 291 9.50 9.34 -1.34
C LEU A 291 8.82 9.76 -2.64
N TYR A 292 8.35 10.99 -2.69
CA TYR A 292 7.63 11.56 -3.84
C TYR A 292 8.49 12.56 -4.59
N PHE A 293 8.62 12.37 -5.90
CA PHE A 293 9.40 13.23 -6.78
C PHE A 293 8.51 13.85 -7.82
N ASP A 294 8.89 15.04 -8.28
CA ASP A 294 8.32 15.63 -9.51
C ASP A 294 9.04 15.09 -10.77
N GLU A 295 8.57 15.53 -11.94
CA GLU A 295 9.13 15.13 -13.23
C GLU A 295 10.63 15.50 -13.41
N SER A 296 11.11 16.50 -12.66
CA SER A 296 12.53 16.89 -12.66
C SER A 296 13.39 16.04 -11.72
N GLY A 297 12.77 15.14 -10.93
CA GLY A 297 13.41 14.36 -9.88
C GLY A 297 13.63 15.14 -8.58
N ALA A 298 13.01 16.31 -8.42
CA ALA A 298 13.06 17.04 -7.17
C ALA A 298 12.11 16.39 -6.15
N LEU A 299 12.57 16.25 -4.90
CA LEU A 299 11.77 15.65 -3.81
C LEU A 299 10.70 16.64 -3.36
N THR A 300 9.44 16.27 -3.55
CA THR A 300 8.25 17.07 -3.18
C THR A 300 7.71 16.72 -1.81
N GLY A 301 7.95 15.50 -1.33
CA GLY A 301 7.47 15.05 -0.03
C GLY A 301 7.87 13.62 0.28
N LEU A 302 7.46 13.20 1.47
CA LEU A 302 7.59 11.82 1.92
C LEU A 302 6.39 11.41 2.80
N ARG A 303 6.17 10.11 2.90
CA ARG A 303 5.19 9.52 3.80
C ARG A 303 5.78 8.27 4.44
N ARG A 304 5.87 8.26 5.77
CA ARG A 304 6.40 7.15 6.55
C ARG A 304 5.27 6.44 7.25
N GLU A 305 5.11 5.16 6.98
CA GLU A 305 4.23 4.30 7.74
C GLU A 305 4.79 3.99 9.13
N SER A 306 3.93 3.55 10.05
CA SER A 306 4.30 3.34 11.44
C SER A 306 3.57 2.14 12.03
N LEU A 307 4.25 1.44 12.93
CA LEU A 307 3.63 0.44 13.81
C LEU A 307 3.44 0.97 15.24
N ARG A 308 3.52 2.28 15.47
CA ARG A 308 3.42 2.86 16.84
C ARG A 308 2.08 2.61 17.52
N ALA A 309 1.01 2.53 16.74
CA ALA A 309 -0.33 2.20 17.25
C ALA A 309 -0.62 0.69 17.18
N CYS A 310 0.38 -0.14 16.90
CA CYS A 310 0.22 -1.57 16.81
C CYS A 310 0.83 -2.27 18.03
N GLU A 311 0.13 -3.26 18.56
CA GLU A 311 0.59 -4.16 19.61
C GLU A 311 0.99 -5.49 19.01
N LYS A 312 2.25 -5.96 19.22
CA LYS A 312 2.68 -7.29 18.78
C LYS A 312 2.03 -8.34 19.66
N LEU A 313 1.20 -9.19 19.06
CA LEU A 313 0.52 -10.30 19.75
C LEU A 313 1.43 -11.53 19.93
N GLY A 314 2.37 -11.74 19.03
CA GLY A 314 3.31 -12.86 19.06
C GLY A 314 3.80 -13.24 17.65
N ASP A 315 4.64 -14.29 17.62
CA ASP A 315 5.11 -14.90 16.38
C ASP A 315 4.30 -16.20 16.15
N TYR A 316 3.49 -16.21 15.10
CA TYR A 316 2.55 -17.29 14.80
C TYR A 316 3.15 -18.28 13.81
N PRO A 317 3.03 -19.59 14.07
CA PRO A 317 3.43 -20.62 13.10
C PRO A 317 2.69 -20.44 11.77
N LEU A 318 3.40 -20.66 10.66
CA LEU A 318 2.84 -20.50 9.33
C LEU A 318 2.38 -21.86 8.76
N LEU A 319 1.32 -21.78 7.96
CA LEU A 319 0.96 -22.81 6.99
C LEU A 319 1.98 -22.81 5.84
N THR A 320 2.12 -23.94 5.19
CA THR A 320 2.77 -24.00 3.89
C THR A 320 1.85 -23.46 2.79
N ALA A 321 2.40 -23.08 1.64
CA ALA A 321 1.60 -22.66 0.49
C ALA A 321 0.62 -23.75 0.01
N ASP A 322 1.01 -25.03 0.08
CA ASP A 322 0.13 -26.15 -0.27
C ASP A 322 -1.03 -26.31 0.72
N GLU A 323 -0.80 -26.12 2.02
CA GLU A 323 -1.84 -26.12 3.04
C GLU A 323 -2.81 -24.94 2.83
N ALA A 324 -2.30 -23.74 2.58
CA ALA A 324 -3.12 -22.58 2.29
C ALA A 324 -3.94 -22.77 0.99
N ARG A 325 -3.34 -23.36 -0.05
CA ARG A 325 -4.04 -23.71 -1.28
C ARG A 325 -5.16 -24.72 -1.04
N ALA A 326 -4.92 -25.72 -0.19
CA ALA A 326 -5.94 -26.70 0.17
C ALA A 326 -7.15 -26.04 0.88
N LEU A 327 -6.89 -25.08 1.76
CA LEU A 327 -7.94 -24.29 2.43
C LEU A 327 -8.69 -23.40 1.44
N LEU A 328 -8.00 -22.74 0.50
CA LEU A 328 -8.64 -21.94 -0.55
C LEU A 328 -9.60 -22.79 -1.38
N LEU A 329 -9.17 -23.97 -1.82
CA LEU A 329 -9.99 -24.90 -2.61
C LEU A 329 -11.16 -25.49 -1.81
N ALA A 330 -11.08 -25.51 -0.47
CA ALA A 330 -12.17 -25.89 0.43
C ALA A 330 -13.14 -24.72 0.72
N GLY A 331 -12.90 -23.53 0.21
CA GLY A 331 -13.75 -22.35 0.41
C GLY A 331 -13.44 -21.52 1.64
N GLU A 332 -12.29 -21.72 2.27
CA GLU A 332 -11.85 -21.00 3.48
C GLU A 332 -11.00 -19.74 3.14
N GLY A 333 -11.09 -19.27 1.91
CA GLY A 333 -10.43 -18.05 1.44
C GLY A 333 -11.35 -16.84 1.42
N PHE A 334 -10.76 -15.67 1.23
CA PHE A 334 -11.43 -14.39 0.98
C PHE A 334 -11.21 -13.99 -0.48
N GLY A 335 -12.16 -13.27 -1.07
CA GLY A 335 -12.05 -12.78 -2.45
C GLY A 335 -13.03 -13.41 -3.42
N GLY A 336 -14.01 -14.18 -2.95
CA GLY A 336 -15.05 -14.79 -3.76
C GLY A 336 -15.22 -16.29 -3.54
N GLU A 337 -15.89 -16.95 -4.49
CA GLU A 337 -16.06 -18.41 -4.47
C GLU A 337 -14.70 -19.12 -4.65
N ALA A 338 -14.61 -20.36 -4.12
CA ALA A 338 -13.42 -21.16 -4.30
C ALA A 338 -13.07 -21.35 -5.79
N PRO A 339 -11.84 -21.02 -6.19
CA PRO A 339 -11.46 -21.11 -7.60
C PRO A 339 -11.24 -22.57 -8.04
N ALA A 340 -11.23 -22.79 -9.34
CA ALA A 340 -10.72 -24.03 -9.90
C ALA A 340 -9.19 -24.12 -9.67
N ALA A 341 -8.70 -25.30 -9.33
CA ALA A 341 -7.29 -25.50 -8.97
C ALA A 341 -6.33 -25.12 -10.12
N GLU A 342 -6.74 -25.36 -11.36
CA GLU A 342 -6.00 -25.04 -12.58
C GLU A 342 -6.00 -23.54 -12.94
N ALA A 343 -6.87 -22.74 -12.36
CA ALA A 343 -6.92 -21.30 -12.55
C ALA A 343 -5.93 -20.55 -11.64
N ILE A 344 -5.38 -21.21 -10.62
CA ILE A 344 -4.39 -20.63 -9.72
C ILE A 344 -3.03 -20.62 -10.42
N GLU A 345 -2.53 -19.44 -10.79
CA GLU A 345 -1.27 -19.31 -11.51
C GLU A 345 -0.08 -18.92 -10.62
N ALA A 346 -0.33 -18.20 -9.53
CA ALA A 346 0.74 -17.85 -8.61
C ALA A 346 0.23 -17.72 -7.17
N VAL A 347 1.17 -17.80 -6.25
CA VAL A 347 0.96 -17.58 -4.82
C VAL A 347 2.14 -16.83 -4.24
N GLU A 348 1.88 -15.88 -3.36
CA GLU A 348 2.91 -15.22 -2.57
C GLU A 348 2.47 -15.08 -1.11
N LEU A 349 3.44 -15.12 -0.19
CA LEU A 349 3.24 -14.82 1.21
C LEU A 349 3.50 -13.32 1.44
N GLY A 350 2.57 -12.63 2.09
CA GLY A 350 2.65 -11.22 2.40
C GLY A 350 1.86 -10.88 3.66
N TYR A 351 1.52 -9.61 3.83
CA TYR A 351 0.68 -9.14 4.93
C TYR A 351 -0.62 -8.53 4.40
N ALA A 352 -1.72 -8.77 5.09
CA ALA A 352 -2.96 -8.04 4.93
C ALA A 352 -3.09 -7.00 6.05
N GLY A 353 -3.68 -5.84 5.70
CA GLY A 353 -4.03 -4.76 6.63
C GLY A 353 -5.34 -4.99 7.36
N GLY A 354 -5.84 -3.93 8.01
CA GLY A 354 -7.05 -3.92 8.81
C GLY A 354 -6.77 -3.85 10.30
N ALA A 355 -7.72 -4.31 11.14
CA ALA A 355 -7.58 -4.34 12.59
C ALA A 355 -6.37 -5.17 13.08
N TYR A 356 -5.87 -6.00 12.23
CA TYR A 356 -4.63 -6.76 12.45
C TYR A 356 -3.73 -6.64 11.23
N LYS A 357 -2.41 -6.62 11.44
CA LYS A 357 -1.42 -6.89 10.40
C LYS A 357 -1.16 -8.39 10.41
N LEU A 358 -1.72 -9.10 9.44
CA LEU A 358 -1.76 -10.56 9.40
C LEU A 358 -0.96 -11.12 8.23
N PRO A 359 -0.09 -12.13 8.45
CA PRO A 359 0.47 -12.91 7.36
C PRO A 359 -0.65 -13.61 6.57
N CYS A 360 -0.65 -13.41 5.25
CA CYS A 360 -1.62 -13.98 4.34
C CYS A 360 -0.94 -14.51 3.08
N TYR A 361 -1.42 -15.61 2.55
CA TYR A 361 -1.12 -16.03 1.18
C TYR A 361 -2.07 -15.31 0.22
N ARG A 362 -1.51 -14.64 -0.79
CA ARG A 362 -2.22 -14.10 -1.95
C ARG A 362 -2.13 -15.08 -3.09
N PHE A 363 -3.28 -15.53 -3.58
CA PHE A 363 -3.40 -16.39 -4.74
C PHE A 363 -3.90 -15.56 -5.92
N TYR A 364 -3.17 -15.58 -7.01
CA TYR A 364 -3.54 -14.92 -8.26
C TYR A 364 -4.23 -15.93 -9.15
N VAL A 365 -5.53 -15.75 -9.30
CA VAL A 365 -6.42 -16.66 -10.01
C VAL A 365 -6.81 -16.04 -11.33
N ARG A 366 -6.52 -16.70 -12.44
CA ARG A 366 -6.93 -16.25 -13.77
C ARG A 366 -8.46 -16.20 -13.86
N ASP A 367 -9.00 -15.05 -14.24
CA ASP A 367 -10.42 -14.83 -14.44
C ASP A 367 -10.74 -14.61 -15.92
N GLU A 368 -11.06 -15.69 -16.64
CA GLU A 368 -11.43 -15.62 -18.05
C GLU A 368 -12.81 -15.00 -18.29
N ALA A 369 -13.65 -14.92 -17.24
CA ALA A 369 -14.98 -14.36 -17.32
C ALA A 369 -15.02 -12.86 -17.07
N ALA A 370 -13.95 -12.25 -16.55
CA ALA A 370 -13.91 -10.82 -16.31
C ALA A 370 -14.04 -10.06 -17.64
N PRO A 371 -14.97 -9.12 -17.76
CA PRO A 371 -15.11 -8.34 -18.97
C PRO A 371 -13.87 -7.48 -19.20
N MET A 372 -13.27 -7.59 -20.38
CA MET A 372 -12.17 -6.72 -20.84
C MET A 372 -12.78 -5.52 -21.58
N PRO A 373 -13.06 -4.41 -20.91
CA PRO A 373 -13.97 -3.39 -21.45
C PRO A 373 -13.33 -2.40 -22.42
N ASP A 374 -11.99 -2.41 -22.58
CA ASP A 374 -11.32 -1.31 -23.28
C ASP A 374 -10.19 -1.81 -24.22
N PRO A 375 -10.06 -1.21 -25.42
CA PRO A 375 -8.89 -1.44 -26.29
C PRO A 375 -7.53 -1.19 -25.62
N LEU A 376 -7.49 -0.35 -24.58
CA LEU A 376 -6.27 -0.07 -23.80
C LEU A 376 -5.84 -1.26 -22.95
N THR A 377 -6.73 -2.20 -22.64
CA THR A 377 -6.44 -3.42 -21.88
C THR A 377 -6.18 -4.63 -22.76
N ALA A 378 -6.16 -4.43 -24.08
CA ALA A 378 -5.93 -5.52 -25.04
C ALA A 378 -4.58 -6.18 -24.79
N GLY A 379 -4.59 -7.51 -24.60
CA GLY A 379 -3.41 -8.32 -24.31
C GLY A 379 -3.07 -8.46 -22.83
N LEU A 380 -3.80 -7.82 -21.93
CA LEU A 380 -3.70 -8.07 -20.49
C LEU A 380 -4.59 -9.26 -20.10
N THR A 381 -4.14 -10.02 -19.13
CA THR A 381 -4.88 -11.11 -18.50
C THR A 381 -5.47 -10.60 -17.18
N PRO A 382 -6.78 -10.79 -16.92
CA PRO A 382 -7.36 -10.48 -15.62
C PRO A 382 -7.05 -11.59 -14.60
N TYR A 383 -6.68 -11.14 -13.39
CA TYR A 383 -6.44 -12.02 -12.24
C TYR A 383 -7.26 -11.54 -11.06
N THR A 384 -8.03 -12.42 -10.45
CA THR A 384 -8.69 -12.14 -9.18
C THR A 384 -7.78 -12.54 -8.03
N VAL A 385 -7.63 -11.66 -7.04
CA VAL A 385 -6.85 -11.93 -5.84
C VAL A 385 -7.70 -12.66 -4.81
N HIS A 386 -7.25 -13.83 -4.38
CA HIS A 386 -7.82 -14.54 -3.23
C HIS A 386 -6.80 -14.56 -2.09
N LEU A 387 -7.29 -14.42 -0.85
CA LEU A 387 -6.45 -14.46 0.34
C LEU A 387 -6.79 -15.67 1.20
N VAL A 388 -5.75 -16.23 1.81
CA VAL A 388 -5.89 -17.19 2.92
C VAL A 388 -4.96 -16.75 4.04
N LEU A 389 -5.45 -16.76 5.29
CA LEU A 389 -4.58 -16.49 6.44
C LEU A 389 -3.44 -17.50 6.46
N ALA A 390 -2.21 -16.99 6.49
CA ALA A 390 -1.01 -17.84 6.43
C ALA A 390 -0.65 -18.45 7.79
N ILE A 391 -1.24 -18.02 8.88
CA ILE A 391 -1.01 -18.58 10.21
C ILE A 391 -1.71 -19.92 10.37
N ASP A 392 -1.17 -20.80 11.22
CA ASP A 392 -1.76 -22.09 11.51
C ASP A 392 -3.22 -21.97 11.96
N THR A 393 -4.10 -22.81 11.41
CA THR A 393 -5.54 -22.79 11.68
C THR A 393 -5.91 -22.93 13.17
N ALA A 394 -5.04 -23.50 13.98
CA ALA A 394 -5.23 -23.57 15.43
C ALA A 394 -5.41 -22.17 16.07
N TYR A 395 -4.86 -21.13 15.44
CA TYR A 395 -4.95 -19.73 15.90
C TYR A 395 -6.03 -18.92 15.19
N TRP A 396 -6.82 -19.53 14.28
CA TRP A 396 -7.87 -18.80 13.56
C TRP A 396 -9.06 -18.51 14.47
N GLY A 397 -9.35 -17.23 14.63
CA GLY A 397 -10.56 -16.68 15.23
C GLY A 397 -11.65 -16.41 14.19
N GLU A 398 -12.62 -15.60 14.60
CA GLU A 398 -13.65 -15.09 13.69
C GLU A 398 -13.05 -14.04 12.76
N SER A 399 -13.40 -14.14 11.47
CA SER A 399 -13.05 -13.13 10.47
C SER A 399 -14.30 -12.34 10.10
N THR A 400 -14.18 -11.03 10.01
CA THR A 400 -15.28 -10.14 9.67
C THR A 400 -14.80 -9.22 8.53
N PRO A 401 -14.93 -9.68 7.27
CA PRO A 401 -14.69 -8.79 6.15
C PRO A 401 -15.80 -7.72 6.13
N ILE A 402 -15.39 -6.46 6.12
CA ILE A 402 -16.29 -5.32 6.10
C ILE A 402 -16.55 -4.95 4.64
N GLY A 403 -17.82 -4.85 4.28
CA GLY A 403 -18.24 -4.50 2.93
C GLY A 403 -17.81 -3.08 2.49
N PRO A 404 -18.11 -2.67 1.27
CA PRO A 404 -17.70 -1.37 0.73
C PRO A 404 -18.17 -0.22 1.62
N ARG A 405 -17.39 0.87 1.60
CA ARG A 405 -17.65 2.08 2.40
C ARG A 405 -19.06 2.62 2.21
N TYR A 406 -19.64 3.15 3.26
CA TYR A 406 -20.92 3.85 3.21
C TYR A 406 -20.84 5.03 2.23
N GLY A 407 -21.63 4.97 1.14
CA GLY A 407 -21.74 6.05 0.14
C GLY A 407 -21.16 5.74 -1.23
N GLU A 408 -20.55 4.59 -1.44
CA GLU A 408 -20.26 4.07 -2.79
C GLU A 408 -21.40 3.15 -3.25
N PRO A 409 -21.91 3.33 -4.50
CA PRO A 409 -23.03 2.58 -5.03
C PRO A 409 -22.68 1.12 -5.29
#